data_1e7351745f2e639e53b41279fed00e9a
#
_entry.id   1e7351745f2e639e53b41279fed00e9a
#
_cell.length_a   1.000
_cell.length_b   1.000
_cell.length_c   1.000
_cell.angle_alpha   90.00
_cell.angle_beta   90.00
_cell.angle_gamma   90.00
#
_symmetry.space_group_name_H-M   'P 1'
#
loop_
_entity.id
_entity.type
_entity.pdbx_description
1 polymer ?
#
loop_
_entity_poly.entity_id
_entity_poly.type
_entity_poly.pdbx_seq_one_letter_code
_entity_poly.pdbx_strand_id
1 'polypeptide(L)'
;MTNIFFGLTSAHKTPGIAETEKKATPLLTELDNEISFNKKLFERIKYVYDNEYKKLKGEDKRLTEVIYKSFVRSGALLSAEKMERMKQINSRISELQQEWGNLLPAATNNAVVWVNSKEELAGLSDADIAQCKKDAESRGGKAPYCIVIINTTQQPILTNLQNRELRKKVYMASIHRADGTNPDFNTFPIVTEIAKLRAEKGKLMGYDNYADYSLEKTMAKNSKNVDDFLKQLIKEYAPNADAETKAIEAYAQKTEGKDFKLQPYDRFYYSAKMKKEMLNITDDEIKPYFNIDSVQVNGVFYAAHRVYGLNFKQRKDIPTYHPDMKVFEVSDKNGKPIALFYSDYFRRPTKRGGAWMSAFAKQSKQRGQLPIIYNVCNNAKAPEGQPSLITWDEVTTLFHEFGHALHGILSNCKYNTLSGTAVARDFVEMPSQFNESFASIPEIFDHYARHTETGAAMPADLKERMLKSISFQTAYSLGENLAATCLDLAWHKISEEEVPSPYMAGAFEKEELHNIGLLNTQIPPRYSTSYFNHVWGGGYAAGYYSYLWTEVLAVNIADYFAKHGALDPAVGQAFRDKILSRGNTKDQMEMFTDFTGMEKPDASGFLKARGL
;
A
#
# COMPACT_ATOMS: atom_id res chain seq x y z
N MET A 1 -21.51 -3.35 -15.27
CA MET A 1 -21.03 -4.71 -15.65
C MET A 1 -19.50 -4.82 -15.55
N THR A 2 -18.74 -3.91 -16.13
CA THR A 2 -17.26 -3.88 -16.14
C THR A 2 -16.63 -3.96 -14.73
N ASN A 3 -17.12 -3.19 -13.75
CA ASN A 3 -16.60 -3.24 -12.37
C ASN A 3 -16.79 -4.61 -11.71
N ILE A 4 -17.92 -5.29 -11.98
CA ILE A 4 -18.18 -6.62 -11.44
C ILE A 4 -17.20 -7.62 -12.07
N PHE A 5 -17.05 -7.57 -13.39
CA PHE A 5 -16.16 -8.46 -14.12
C PHE A 5 -14.70 -8.33 -13.63
N PHE A 6 -14.15 -7.11 -13.61
CA PHE A 6 -12.79 -6.88 -13.12
C PHE A 6 -12.62 -7.13 -11.61
N GLY A 7 -13.69 -6.96 -10.83
CA GLY A 7 -13.70 -7.42 -9.44
C GLY A 7 -13.47 -8.92 -9.34
N LEU A 8 -14.15 -9.70 -10.17
CA LEU A 8 -14.01 -11.16 -10.22
C LEU A 8 -12.66 -11.62 -10.77
N THR A 9 -12.05 -10.90 -11.74
CA THR A 9 -10.71 -11.26 -12.26
C THR A 9 -9.63 -11.18 -11.17
N SER A 10 -9.82 -10.36 -10.15
CA SER A 10 -8.91 -10.23 -9.01
C SER A 10 -9.29 -11.14 -7.84
N ALA A 11 -10.58 -11.20 -7.50
CA ALA A 11 -11.05 -11.87 -6.29
C ALA A 11 -11.44 -13.33 -6.49
N HIS A 12 -11.78 -13.75 -7.72
CA HIS A 12 -12.22 -15.12 -8.02
C HIS A 12 -11.94 -15.51 -9.47
N LYS A 13 -10.66 -15.52 -9.85
CA LYS A 13 -10.20 -15.80 -11.22
C LYS A 13 -10.27 -17.29 -11.56
N THR A 14 -11.44 -17.73 -11.97
CA THR A 14 -11.63 -19.08 -12.54
C THR A 14 -11.05 -19.16 -13.97
N PRO A 15 -10.80 -20.38 -14.52
CA PRO A 15 -10.33 -20.51 -15.91
C PRO A 15 -11.21 -19.81 -16.94
N GLY A 16 -12.55 -19.88 -16.79
CA GLY A 16 -13.48 -19.17 -17.68
C GLY A 16 -13.42 -17.65 -17.58
N ILE A 17 -13.23 -17.12 -16.35
CA ILE A 17 -13.03 -15.67 -16.14
C ILE A 17 -11.70 -15.25 -16.77
N ALA A 18 -10.62 -16.02 -16.60
CA ALA A 18 -9.31 -15.72 -17.19
C ALA A 18 -9.36 -15.70 -18.73
N GLU A 19 -10.05 -16.67 -19.35
CA GLU A 19 -10.22 -16.69 -20.80
C GLU A 19 -11.04 -15.49 -21.30
N THR A 20 -12.11 -15.13 -20.59
CA THR A 20 -12.93 -13.97 -20.91
C THR A 20 -12.13 -12.68 -20.76
N GLU A 21 -11.33 -12.52 -19.71
CA GLU A 21 -10.45 -11.37 -19.47
C GLU A 21 -9.47 -11.19 -20.64
N LYS A 22 -8.84 -12.27 -21.10
CA LYS A 22 -7.92 -12.24 -22.24
C LYS A 22 -8.59 -11.70 -23.53
N LYS A 23 -9.87 -12.00 -23.72
CA LYS A 23 -10.65 -11.54 -24.89
C LYS A 23 -11.18 -10.12 -24.71
N ALA A 24 -11.66 -9.79 -23.49
CA ALA A 24 -12.33 -8.52 -23.22
C ALA A 24 -11.35 -7.34 -23.04
N THR A 25 -10.19 -7.56 -22.44
CA THR A 25 -9.23 -6.49 -22.14
C THR A 25 -8.77 -5.71 -23.36
N PRO A 26 -8.38 -6.35 -24.50
CA PRO A 26 -8.01 -5.61 -25.72
C PRO A 26 -9.13 -4.73 -26.26
N LEU A 27 -10.38 -5.22 -26.27
CA LEU A 27 -11.55 -4.48 -26.77
C LEU A 27 -11.87 -3.26 -25.88
N LEU A 28 -11.71 -3.40 -24.58
CA LEU A 28 -11.93 -2.28 -23.65
C LEU A 28 -10.80 -1.25 -23.76
N THR A 29 -9.55 -1.70 -23.96
CA THR A 29 -8.42 -0.80 -24.22
C THR A 29 -8.60 -0.02 -25.51
N GLU A 30 -9.09 -0.66 -26.58
CA GLU A 30 -9.41 0.01 -27.86
C GLU A 30 -10.50 1.06 -27.67
N LEU A 31 -11.59 0.73 -26.96
CA LEU A 31 -12.67 1.68 -26.63
C LEU A 31 -12.16 2.87 -25.79
N ASP A 32 -11.33 2.63 -24.79
CA ASP A 32 -10.73 3.69 -23.98
C ASP A 32 -9.83 4.62 -24.81
N ASN A 33 -9.08 4.05 -25.76
CA ASN A 33 -8.28 4.83 -26.70
C ASN A 33 -9.17 5.64 -27.67
N GLU A 34 -10.23 5.03 -28.21
CA GLU A 34 -11.20 5.76 -29.06
C GLU A 34 -11.80 6.97 -28.33
N ILE A 35 -12.17 6.81 -27.07
CA ILE A 35 -12.72 7.89 -26.25
C ILE A 35 -11.66 8.95 -26.00
N SER A 36 -10.48 8.55 -25.48
CA SER A 36 -9.43 9.46 -25.03
C SER A 36 -8.80 10.29 -26.15
N PHE A 37 -8.74 9.74 -27.37
CA PHE A 37 -8.20 10.42 -28.56
C PHE A 37 -9.26 10.99 -29.51
N ASN A 38 -10.55 11.01 -29.08
CA ASN A 38 -11.62 11.54 -29.91
C ASN A 38 -11.61 13.07 -29.94
N LYS A 39 -11.10 13.65 -31.03
CA LYS A 39 -11.00 15.11 -31.21
C LYS A 39 -12.36 15.81 -31.11
N LYS A 40 -13.40 15.26 -31.77
CA LYS A 40 -14.74 15.87 -31.73
C LYS A 40 -15.35 15.87 -30.34
N LEU A 41 -15.11 14.81 -29.56
CA LEU A 41 -15.54 14.75 -28.16
C LEU A 41 -14.77 15.78 -27.33
N PHE A 42 -13.43 15.86 -27.50
CA PHE A 42 -12.63 16.84 -26.80
C PHE A 42 -13.01 18.28 -27.13
N GLU A 43 -13.29 18.61 -28.40
CA GLU A 43 -13.75 19.94 -28.80
C GLU A 43 -15.04 20.35 -28.06
N ARG A 44 -15.98 19.42 -27.86
CA ARG A 44 -17.20 19.66 -27.07
C ARG A 44 -16.91 19.87 -25.61
N ILE A 45 -16.03 19.06 -25.02
CA ILE A 45 -15.59 19.19 -23.62
C ILE A 45 -14.88 20.53 -23.42
N LYS A 46 -13.98 20.88 -24.35
CA LYS A 46 -13.26 22.16 -24.36
C LYS A 46 -14.21 23.34 -24.48
N TYR A 47 -15.21 23.26 -25.35
CA TYR A 47 -16.23 24.31 -25.48
C TYR A 47 -16.94 24.55 -24.14
N VAL A 48 -17.37 23.51 -23.45
CA VAL A 48 -18.01 23.65 -22.13
C VAL A 48 -17.04 24.25 -21.11
N TYR A 49 -15.78 23.81 -21.13
CA TYR A 49 -14.75 24.32 -20.22
C TYR A 49 -14.46 25.83 -20.47
N ASP A 50 -14.31 26.24 -21.71
CA ASP A 50 -13.96 27.61 -22.06
C ASP A 50 -15.13 28.60 -21.86
N ASN A 51 -16.38 28.18 -22.16
CA ASN A 51 -17.52 29.07 -22.24
C ASN A 51 -18.49 28.98 -21.05
N GLU A 52 -18.60 27.79 -20.41
CA GLU A 52 -19.60 27.55 -19.36
C GLU A 52 -18.98 27.33 -17.98
N TYR A 53 -17.72 26.91 -17.88
CA TYR A 53 -17.04 26.53 -16.62
C TYR A 53 -17.17 27.59 -15.52
N LYS A 54 -17.05 28.89 -15.85
CA LYS A 54 -17.16 29.98 -14.88
C LYS A 54 -18.57 30.13 -14.31
N LYS A 55 -19.59 29.69 -15.04
CA LYS A 55 -21.00 29.74 -14.63
C LYS A 55 -21.41 28.50 -13.82
N LEU A 56 -20.68 27.39 -14.00
CA LEU A 56 -20.94 26.14 -13.27
C LEU A 56 -20.58 26.28 -11.79
N LYS A 57 -21.29 25.54 -10.94
CA LYS A 57 -21.08 25.52 -9.48
C LYS A 57 -20.97 24.08 -8.96
N GLY A 58 -20.37 23.91 -7.78
CA GLY A 58 -20.32 22.63 -7.08
C GLY A 58 -19.76 21.50 -7.93
N GLU A 59 -20.43 20.36 -7.91
CA GLU A 59 -19.97 19.15 -8.59
C GLU A 59 -19.97 19.24 -10.12
N ASP A 60 -20.87 20.04 -10.73
CA ASP A 60 -20.90 20.24 -12.18
C ASP A 60 -19.62 20.94 -12.64
N LYS A 61 -19.18 21.95 -11.91
CA LYS A 61 -17.92 22.64 -12.15
C LYS A 61 -16.73 21.70 -11.98
N ARG A 62 -16.72 20.94 -10.88
CA ARG A 62 -15.62 20.00 -10.58
C ARG A 62 -15.53 18.86 -11.60
N LEU A 63 -16.66 18.27 -12.00
CA LEU A 63 -16.69 17.24 -13.02
C LEU A 63 -16.12 17.74 -14.34
N THR A 64 -16.54 18.95 -14.77
CA THR A 64 -16.04 19.58 -16.00
C THR A 64 -14.53 19.76 -15.96
N GLU A 65 -13.98 20.23 -14.83
CA GLU A 65 -12.54 20.38 -14.60
C GLU A 65 -11.82 19.02 -14.71
N VAL A 66 -12.30 18.01 -13.98
CA VAL A 66 -11.69 16.68 -13.93
C VAL A 66 -11.67 16.03 -15.31
N ILE A 67 -12.77 16.08 -16.04
CA ILE A 67 -12.87 15.50 -17.39
C ILE A 67 -11.96 16.27 -18.37
N TYR A 68 -12.02 17.61 -18.38
CA TYR A 68 -11.18 18.42 -19.26
C TYR A 68 -9.68 18.14 -19.02
N LYS A 69 -9.24 18.18 -17.76
CA LYS A 69 -7.84 17.88 -17.39
C LYS A 69 -7.44 16.45 -17.77
N SER A 70 -8.33 15.49 -17.66
CA SER A 70 -8.09 14.10 -18.07
C SER A 70 -7.73 14.02 -19.56
N PHE A 71 -8.51 14.68 -20.44
CA PHE A 71 -8.20 14.72 -21.88
C PHE A 71 -6.92 15.50 -22.19
N VAL A 72 -6.70 16.64 -21.56
CA VAL A 72 -5.45 17.42 -21.72
C VAL A 72 -4.24 16.56 -21.36
N ARG A 73 -4.29 15.84 -20.25
CA ARG A 73 -3.22 14.94 -19.79
C ARG A 73 -3.00 13.73 -20.71
N SER A 74 -4.03 13.33 -21.44
CA SER A 74 -3.89 12.32 -22.51
C SER A 74 -3.29 12.89 -23.81
N GLY A 75 -2.97 14.20 -23.83
CA GLY A 75 -2.33 14.86 -24.98
C GLY A 75 -3.29 15.55 -25.96
N ALA A 76 -4.57 15.76 -25.58
CA ALA A 76 -5.56 16.32 -26.49
C ALA A 76 -5.24 17.74 -27.03
N LEU A 77 -4.35 18.47 -26.37
CA LEU A 77 -3.86 19.79 -26.83
C LEU A 77 -2.55 19.72 -27.63
N LEU A 78 -1.94 18.54 -27.77
CA LEU A 78 -0.70 18.38 -28.51
C LEU A 78 -0.92 18.53 -30.03
N SER A 79 0.12 18.97 -30.75
CA SER A 79 0.15 18.89 -32.22
C SER A 79 0.03 17.42 -32.67
N ALA A 80 -0.36 17.19 -33.90
CA ALA A 80 -0.49 15.84 -34.45
C ALA A 80 0.83 15.04 -34.34
N GLU A 81 1.97 15.70 -34.59
CA GLU A 81 3.30 15.11 -34.45
C GLU A 81 3.61 14.71 -33.00
N LYS A 82 3.43 15.64 -32.04
CA LYS A 82 3.64 15.37 -30.62
C LYS A 82 2.68 14.32 -30.08
N MET A 83 1.43 14.29 -30.56
CA MET A 83 0.47 13.25 -30.20
C MET A 83 0.92 11.87 -30.69
N GLU A 84 1.43 11.77 -31.91
CA GLU A 84 1.94 10.51 -32.43
C GLU A 84 3.16 10.03 -31.63
N ARG A 85 4.07 10.97 -31.30
CA ARG A 85 5.20 10.64 -30.41
C ARG A 85 4.76 10.18 -29.02
N MET A 86 3.74 10.82 -28.43
CA MET A 86 3.15 10.41 -27.16
C MET A 86 2.59 8.98 -27.19
N LYS A 87 1.93 8.59 -28.28
CA LYS A 87 1.42 7.22 -28.46
C LYS A 87 2.57 6.21 -28.52
N GLN A 88 3.64 6.52 -29.27
CA GLN A 88 4.83 5.68 -29.36
C GLN A 88 5.48 5.49 -27.98
N ILE A 89 5.64 6.59 -27.21
CA ILE A 89 6.16 6.54 -25.84
C ILE A 89 5.29 5.63 -24.95
N ASN A 90 3.97 5.83 -24.97
CA ASN A 90 3.06 5.03 -24.14
C ASN A 90 3.09 3.55 -24.53
N SER A 91 3.14 3.22 -25.84
CA SER A 91 3.24 1.84 -26.32
C SER A 91 4.55 1.21 -25.85
N ARG A 92 5.69 1.92 -26.02
CA ARG A 92 6.99 1.37 -25.63
C ARG A 92 7.12 1.19 -24.11
N ILE A 93 6.62 2.13 -23.31
CA ILE A 93 6.55 1.96 -21.85
C ILE A 93 5.72 0.73 -21.48
N SER A 94 4.59 0.49 -22.15
CA SER A 94 3.75 -0.68 -21.89
C SER A 94 4.47 -2.00 -22.21
N GLU A 95 5.19 -2.07 -23.33
CA GLU A 95 6.04 -3.21 -23.70
C GLU A 95 7.12 -3.47 -22.63
N LEU A 96 7.85 -2.43 -22.24
CA LEU A 96 8.89 -2.51 -21.22
C LEU A 96 8.34 -2.94 -19.85
N GLN A 97 7.14 -2.48 -19.49
CA GLN A 97 6.45 -2.92 -18.27
C GLN A 97 6.06 -4.40 -18.34
N GLN A 98 5.71 -4.91 -19.51
CA GLN A 98 5.46 -6.35 -19.70
C GLN A 98 6.76 -7.16 -19.62
N GLU A 99 7.85 -6.67 -20.23
CA GLU A 99 9.19 -7.28 -20.09
C GLU A 99 9.62 -7.33 -18.62
N TRP A 100 9.46 -6.22 -17.88
CA TRP A 100 9.67 -6.15 -16.43
C TRP A 100 8.84 -7.18 -15.67
N GLY A 101 7.54 -7.27 -15.96
CA GLY A 101 6.60 -8.18 -15.34
C GLY A 101 6.94 -9.67 -15.56
N ASN A 102 7.71 -9.99 -16.60
CA ASN A 102 8.22 -11.34 -16.84
C ASN A 102 9.58 -11.55 -16.16
N LEU A 103 10.49 -10.57 -16.29
CA LEU A 103 11.88 -10.70 -15.84
C LEU A 103 12.02 -10.69 -14.31
N LEU A 104 11.35 -9.78 -13.61
CA LEU A 104 11.48 -9.66 -12.16
C LEU A 104 11.01 -10.91 -11.38
N PRO A 105 9.85 -11.52 -11.68
CA PRO A 105 9.46 -12.78 -11.04
C PRO A 105 10.43 -13.92 -11.36
N ALA A 106 10.93 -13.99 -12.60
CA ALA A 106 11.93 -15.00 -12.99
C ALA A 106 13.23 -14.83 -12.19
N ALA A 107 13.73 -13.59 -12.07
CA ALA A 107 14.90 -13.25 -11.25
C ALA A 107 14.68 -13.62 -9.78
N THR A 108 13.53 -13.28 -9.21
CA THR A 108 13.18 -13.61 -7.82
C THR A 108 13.11 -15.10 -7.59
N ASN A 109 12.51 -15.84 -8.52
CA ASN A 109 12.46 -17.31 -8.47
C ASN A 109 13.83 -17.98 -8.59
N ASN A 110 14.77 -17.34 -9.29
CA ASN A 110 16.15 -17.82 -9.40
C ASN A 110 17.02 -17.46 -8.19
N ALA A 111 16.67 -16.39 -7.47
CA ALA A 111 17.41 -15.91 -6.30
C ALA A 111 17.16 -16.78 -5.06
N VAL A 112 17.39 -18.09 -5.17
CA VAL A 112 17.22 -19.08 -4.10
C VAL A 112 18.55 -19.41 -3.44
N VAL A 113 18.54 -19.76 -2.16
CA VAL A 113 19.71 -20.20 -1.42
C VAL A 113 19.59 -21.68 -1.11
N TRP A 114 20.44 -22.51 -1.74
CA TRP A 114 20.52 -23.94 -1.52
C TRP A 114 21.25 -24.26 -0.22
N VAL A 115 20.74 -25.22 0.55
CA VAL A 115 21.25 -25.59 1.87
C VAL A 115 21.46 -27.11 1.92
N ASN A 116 22.64 -27.53 2.36
CA ASN A 116 23.09 -28.91 2.26
C ASN A 116 22.71 -29.78 3.45
N SER A 117 22.44 -29.19 4.62
CA SER A 117 22.11 -29.95 5.81
C SER A 117 21.05 -29.26 6.69
N LYS A 118 20.37 -30.05 7.54
CA LYS A 118 19.39 -29.55 8.52
C LYS A 118 20.09 -28.68 9.59
N GLU A 119 21.32 -28.97 9.93
CA GLU A 119 22.10 -28.25 10.94
C GLU A 119 22.37 -26.80 10.53
N GLU A 120 22.52 -26.54 9.22
CA GLU A 120 22.65 -25.17 8.71
C GLU A 120 21.39 -24.33 8.94
N LEU A 121 20.22 -24.97 9.06
CA LEU A 121 18.91 -24.36 9.33
C LEU A 121 18.60 -24.20 10.83
N ALA A 122 19.59 -24.39 11.70
CA ALA A 122 19.40 -24.24 13.15
C ALA A 122 18.72 -22.91 13.52
N GLY A 123 17.77 -22.98 14.45
CA GLY A 123 16.95 -21.85 14.90
C GLY A 123 15.60 -21.72 14.20
N LEU A 124 15.40 -22.39 13.08
CA LEU A 124 14.11 -22.42 12.41
C LEU A 124 13.17 -23.45 13.06
N SER A 125 11.87 -23.22 12.92
CA SER A 125 10.85 -24.19 13.33
C SER A 125 10.87 -25.45 12.42
N ASP A 126 10.35 -26.57 12.93
CA ASP A 126 10.22 -27.78 12.10
C ASP A 126 9.30 -27.55 10.89
N ALA A 127 8.32 -26.67 11.00
CA ALA A 127 7.46 -26.26 9.89
C ALA A 127 8.23 -25.50 8.80
N ASP A 128 9.09 -24.54 9.17
CA ASP A 128 9.93 -23.80 8.23
C ASP A 128 10.95 -24.72 7.55
N ILE A 129 11.56 -25.66 8.30
CA ILE A 129 12.48 -26.64 7.75
C ILE A 129 11.78 -27.57 6.77
N ALA A 130 10.56 -28.01 7.10
CA ALA A 130 9.75 -28.83 6.20
C ALA A 130 9.38 -28.05 4.91
N GLN A 131 9.08 -26.75 5.03
CA GLN A 131 8.83 -25.89 3.87
C GLN A 131 10.09 -25.76 3.01
N CYS A 132 11.27 -25.50 3.59
CA CYS A 132 12.54 -25.44 2.86
C CYS A 132 12.83 -26.75 2.09
N LYS A 133 12.48 -27.91 2.65
CA LYS A 133 12.62 -29.22 1.97
C LYS A 133 11.66 -29.32 0.79
N LYS A 134 10.39 -28.98 0.98
CA LYS A 134 9.37 -28.98 -0.08
C LYS A 134 9.74 -28.02 -1.22
N ASP A 135 10.26 -26.83 -0.89
CA ASP A 135 10.72 -25.87 -1.87
C ASP A 135 11.90 -26.42 -2.69
N ALA A 136 12.84 -27.14 -2.06
CA ALA A 136 13.94 -27.79 -2.75
C ALA A 136 13.45 -28.88 -3.72
N GLU A 137 12.54 -29.74 -3.28
CA GLU A 137 11.94 -30.79 -4.10
C GLU A 137 11.22 -30.21 -5.32
N SER A 138 10.41 -29.16 -5.13
CA SER A 138 9.66 -28.51 -6.20
C SER A 138 10.54 -27.81 -7.25
N ARG A 139 11.80 -27.51 -6.91
CA ARG A 139 12.77 -26.80 -7.75
C ARG A 139 13.87 -27.69 -8.35
N GLY A 140 13.68 -29.00 -8.34
CA GLY A 140 14.60 -29.97 -8.93
C GLY A 140 15.73 -30.44 -8.02
N GLY A 141 15.67 -30.14 -6.69
CA GLY A 141 16.47 -30.81 -5.67
C GLY A 141 17.99 -30.69 -5.81
N LYS A 142 18.54 -29.51 -6.11
CA LYS A 142 20.00 -29.29 -6.19
C LYS A 142 20.70 -29.50 -4.84
N ALA A 143 19.97 -29.37 -3.72
CA ALA A 143 20.36 -29.71 -2.38
C ALA A 143 19.12 -30.15 -1.58
N PRO A 144 19.27 -30.75 -0.38
CA PRO A 144 18.15 -31.25 0.42
C PRO A 144 17.16 -30.15 0.85
N TYR A 145 17.62 -28.91 0.96
CA TYR A 145 16.80 -27.76 1.36
C TYR A 145 17.05 -26.55 0.45
N CYS A 146 16.08 -25.65 0.41
CA CYS A 146 16.16 -24.41 -0.35
C CYS A 146 15.41 -23.30 0.38
N ILE A 147 16.05 -22.16 0.57
CA ILE A 147 15.44 -20.92 1.07
C ILE A 147 15.04 -20.07 -0.13
N VAL A 148 13.75 -19.80 -0.28
CA VAL A 148 13.22 -18.93 -1.33
C VAL A 148 13.15 -17.48 -0.85
N ILE A 149 13.36 -16.54 -1.77
CA ILE A 149 13.21 -15.12 -1.49
C ILE A 149 11.76 -14.72 -1.74
N ILE A 150 11.06 -14.28 -0.69
CA ILE A 150 9.61 -14.05 -0.70
C ILE A 150 9.19 -12.61 -0.42
N ASN A 151 10.10 -11.79 0.09
CA ASN A 151 9.83 -10.40 0.45
C ASN A 151 10.90 -9.48 -0.16
N THR A 152 10.83 -8.19 0.13
CA THR A 152 11.81 -7.19 -0.30
C THR A 152 13.10 -7.31 0.51
N THR A 153 13.28 -6.46 1.50
CA THR A 153 14.46 -6.46 2.39
C THR A 153 14.26 -7.34 3.62
N GLN A 154 13.04 -7.38 4.14
CA GLN A 154 12.69 -8.09 5.37
C GLN A 154 12.34 -9.57 5.06
N GLN A 155 13.35 -10.41 4.94
CA GLN A 155 13.14 -11.85 4.77
C GLN A 155 12.80 -12.47 6.14
N PRO A 156 11.60 -13.08 6.35
CA PRO A 156 11.16 -13.57 7.66
C PRO A 156 12.13 -14.58 8.29
N ILE A 157 12.74 -15.40 7.47
CA ILE A 157 13.68 -16.45 7.91
C ILE A 157 14.92 -15.88 8.62
N LEU A 158 15.32 -14.63 8.31
CA LEU A 158 16.47 -13.97 8.96
C LEU A 158 16.25 -13.72 10.45
N THR A 159 15.01 -13.71 10.91
CA THR A 159 14.64 -13.47 12.30
C THR A 159 15.12 -14.58 13.23
N ASN A 160 15.07 -15.83 12.77
CA ASN A 160 15.33 -17.01 13.60
C ASN A 160 16.59 -17.81 13.19
N LEU A 161 17.09 -17.63 11.98
CA LEU A 161 18.20 -18.40 11.43
C LEU A 161 19.50 -18.12 12.21
N GLN A 162 20.06 -19.12 12.91
CA GLN A 162 21.26 -18.98 13.74
C GLN A 162 22.56 -18.91 12.92
N ASN A 163 22.63 -19.59 11.79
CA ASN A 163 23.81 -19.64 10.94
C ASN A 163 24.05 -18.27 10.27
N ARG A 164 25.09 -17.56 10.73
CA ARG A 164 25.42 -16.20 10.26
C ARG A 164 25.77 -16.15 8.77
N GLU A 165 26.56 -17.11 8.28
CA GLU A 165 26.96 -17.16 6.88
C GLU A 165 25.75 -17.45 5.97
N LEU A 166 24.81 -18.26 6.45
CA LEU A 166 23.57 -18.50 5.72
C LEU A 166 22.66 -17.28 5.74
N ARG A 167 22.57 -16.52 6.87
CA ARG A 167 21.88 -15.20 6.89
C ARG A 167 22.45 -14.27 5.82
N LYS A 168 23.80 -14.18 5.74
CA LYS A 168 24.46 -13.37 4.72
C LYS A 168 24.06 -13.79 3.30
N LYS A 169 24.09 -15.09 2.98
CA LYS A 169 23.68 -15.58 1.65
C LYS A 169 22.23 -15.22 1.31
N VAL A 170 21.31 -15.40 2.26
CA VAL A 170 19.88 -15.04 2.07
C VAL A 170 19.71 -13.53 1.86
N TYR A 171 20.37 -12.73 2.67
CA TYR A 171 20.32 -11.27 2.55
C TYR A 171 20.87 -10.80 1.20
N MET A 172 22.06 -11.30 0.79
CA MET A 172 22.65 -10.94 -0.50
C MET A 172 21.79 -11.37 -1.68
N ALA A 173 21.21 -12.58 -1.62
CA ALA A 173 20.24 -13.02 -2.64
C ALA A 173 19.01 -12.11 -2.72
N SER A 174 18.59 -11.56 -1.59
CA SER A 174 17.44 -10.64 -1.53
C SER A 174 17.74 -9.27 -2.15
N ILE A 175 18.86 -8.63 -1.79
CA ILE A 175 19.16 -7.25 -2.22
C ILE A 175 19.73 -7.16 -3.64
N HIS A 176 20.31 -8.26 -4.17
CA HIS A 176 20.90 -8.33 -5.51
C HIS A 176 19.96 -8.92 -6.57
N ARG A 177 18.63 -8.89 -6.33
CA ARG A 177 17.67 -9.37 -7.32
C ARG A 177 17.67 -8.48 -8.55
N ALA A 178 17.81 -9.10 -9.71
CA ALA A 178 17.67 -8.47 -11.01
C ALA A 178 18.60 -7.26 -11.25
N ASP A 179 19.70 -7.13 -10.51
CA ASP A 179 20.69 -6.04 -10.64
C ASP A 179 21.85 -6.33 -11.60
N GLY A 180 21.77 -7.45 -12.34
CA GLY A 180 22.79 -7.88 -13.28
C GLY A 180 23.97 -8.62 -12.65
N THR A 181 23.99 -8.86 -11.33
CA THR A 181 24.95 -9.78 -10.68
C THR A 181 24.86 -11.16 -11.32
N ASN A 182 23.66 -11.61 -11.64
CA ASN A 182 23.44 -12.69 -12.61
C ASN A 182 23.08 -12.04 -13.96
N PRO A 183 23.91 -12.23 -15.01
CA PRO A 183 23.72 -11.57 -16.31
C PRO A 183 22.37 -11.88 -16.99
N ASP A 184 21.78 -13.06 -16.70
CA ASP A 184 20.49 -13.46 -17.26
C ASP A 184 19.32 -12.68 -16.64
N PHE A 185 19.56 -11.99 -15.52
CA PHE A 185 18.56 -11.24 -14.75
C PHE A 185 19.04 -9.82 -14.47
N ASN A 186 18.84 -8.93 -15.44
CA ASN A 186 19.22 -7.53 -15.34
C ASN A 186 18.08 -6.63 -15.83
N THR A 187 17.45 -5.91 -14.91
CA THR A 187 16.36 -4.97 -15.19
C THR A 187 16.84 -3.55 -15.51
N PHE A 188 18.09 -3.20 -15.29
CA PHE A 188 18.60 -1.85 -15.51
C PHE A 188 18.41 -1.32 -16.93
N PRO A 189 18.55 -2.12 -18.02
CA PRO A 189 18.22 -1.65 -19.36
C PRO A 189 16.76 -1.19 -19.49
N ILE A 190 15.83 -1.94 -18.90
CA ILE A 190 14.39 -1.60 -18.89
C ILE A 190 14.16 -0.31 -18.09
N VAL A 191 14.75 -0.20 -16.89
CA VAL A 191 14.65 0.98 -16.02
C VAL A 191 15.10 2.24 -16.73
N THR A 192 16.29 2.23 -17.30
CA THR A 192 16.89 3.43 -17.94
C THR A 192 16.12 3.84 -19.19
N GLU A 193 15.59 2.89 -19.97
CA GLU A 193 14.73 3.22 -21.12
C GLU A 193 13.39 3.80 -20.67
N ILE A 194 12.73 3.22 -19.66
CA ILE A 194 11.49 3.78 -19.10
C ILE A 194 11.72 5.19 -18.52
N ALA A 195 12.84 5.42 -17.81
CA ALA A 195 13.16 6.72 -17.24
C ALA A 195 13.31 7.79 -18.34
N LYS A 196 14.04 7.49 -19.43
CA LYS A 196 14.15 8.37 -20.61
C LYS A 196 12.79 8.69 -21.23
N LEU A 197 11.99 7.67 -21.50
CA LEU A 197 10.67 7.85 -22.10
C LEU A 197 9.72 8.66 -21.19
N ARG A 198 9.82 8.50 -19.87
CA ARG A 198 9.06 9.31 -18.93
C ARG A 198 9.54 10.76 -18.90
N ALA A 199 10.85 11.01 -18.91
CA ALA A 199 11.41 12.36 -18.98
C ALA A 199 10.94 13.07 -20.26
N GLU A 200 11.05 12.42 -21.42
CA GLU A 200 10.53 12.91 -22.70
C GLU A 200 9.03 13.21 -22.63
N LYS A 201 8.25 12.31 -22.02
CA LYS A 201 6.80 12.50 -21.82
C LYS A 201 6.49 13.74 -20.99
N GLY A 202 7.20 13.97 -19.89
CA GLY A 202 7.06 15.17 -19.07
C GLY A 202 7.29 16.43 -19.87
N LYS A 203 8.39 16.47 -20.64
CA LYS A 203 8.76 17.58 -21.52
C LYS A 203 7.75 17.83 -22.65
N LEU A 204 7.26 16.77 -23.30
CA LEU A 204 6.20 16.86 -24.31
C LEU A 204 4.92 17.50 -23.76
N MET A 205 4.61 17.23 -22.49
CA MET A 205 3.44 17.77 -21.78
C MET A 205 3.67 19.18 -21.22
N GLY A 206 4.88 19.75 -21.38
CA GLY A 206 5.21 21.12 -20.95
C GLY A 206 5.66 21.24 -19.51
N TYR A 207 6.14 20.15 -18.90
CA TYR A 207 6.70 20.15 -17.54
C TYR A 207 8.24 20.04 -17.60
N ASP A 208 8.90 20.53 -16.56
CA ASP A 208 10.36 20.47 -16.45
C ASP A 208 10.86 19.04 -16.32
N ASN A 209 10.07 18.16 -15.66
CA ASN A 209 10.38 16.76 -15.45
C ASN A 209 9.10 15.92 -15.34
N TYR A 210 9.25 14.59 -15.31
CA TYR A 210 8.12 13.68 -15.19
C TYR A 210 7.45 13.74 -13.81
N ALA A 211 8.20 14.00 -12.74
CA ALA A 211 7.63 14.07 -11.40
C ALA A 211 6.60 15.21 -11.32
N ASP A 212 6.90 16.40 -11.82
CA ASP A 212 5.96 17.53 -11.83
C ASP A 212 4.73 17.24 -12.70
N TYR A 213 4.91 16.60 -13.86
CA TYR A 213 3.78 16.10 -14.66
C TYR A 213 2.90 15.12 -13.87
N SER A 214 3.50 14.17 -13.15
CA SER A 214 2.75 13.16 -12.37
C SER A 214 2.01 13.80 -11.18
N LEU A 215 2.67 14.71 -10.48
CA LEU A 215 2.23 15.30 -9.21
C LEU A 215 1.20 16.43 -9.35
N GLU A 216 1.06 17.04 -10.53
CA GLU A 216 0.10 18.15 -10.74
C GLU A 216 -1.31 17.84 -10.23
N LYS A 217 -1.76 16.59 -10.34
CA LYS A 217 -3.10 16.13 -9.94
C LYS A 217 -3.21 15.65 -8.50
N THR A 218 -2.14 15.71 -7.72
CA THR A 218 -2.06 15.24 -6.33
C THR A 218 -2.21 16.40 -5.34
N MET A 219 -2.26 16.10 -4.02
CA MET A 219 -2.25 17.14 -2.98
C MET A 219 -0.94 17.91 -2.96
N ALA A 220 0.18 17.22 -3.16
CA ALA A 220 1.51 17.82 -3.17
C ALA A 220 1.75 18.78 -4.35
N LYS A 221 1.07 18.61 -5.48
CA LYS A 221 1.08 19.46 -6.68
C LYS A 221 2.39 19.43 -7.50
N ASN A 222 3.55 19.35 -6.90
CA ASN A 222 4.86 19.38 -7.57
C ASN A 222 5.94 18.65 -6.74
N SER A 223 7.07 18.39 -7.38
CA SER A 223 8.21 17.69 -6.78
C SER A 223 8.87 18.47 -5.65
N LYS A 224 8.88 19.80 -5.71
CA LYS A 224 9.44 20.63 -4.65
C LYS A 224 8.70 20.44 -3.30
N ASN A 225 7.38 20.39 -3.33
CA ASN A 225 6.59 20.19 -2.11
C ASN A 225 6.84 18.79 -1.51
N VAL A 226 7.05 17.78 -2.36
CA VAL A 226 7.42 16.43 -1.90
C VAL A 226 8.84 16.41 -1.32
N ASP A 227 9.81 17.08 -1.98
CA ASP A 227 11.17 17.22 -1.45
C ASP A 227 11.20 17.90 -0.08
N ASP A 228 10.45 18.99 0.09
CA ASP A 228 10.41 19.73 1.36
C ASP A 228 9.81 18.87 2.49
N PHE A 229 8.77 18.09 2.17
CA PHE A 229 8.18 17.13 3.08
C PHE A 229 9.16 16.02 3.47
N LEU A 230 9.84 15.41 2.50
CA LEU A 230 10.80 14.32 2.76
C LEU A 230 12.01 14.82 3.55
N LYS A 231 12.53 16.02 3.25
CA LYS A 231 13.64 16.64 4.01
C LYS A 231 13.30 16.82 5.48
N GLN A 232 12.06 17.24 5.79
CA GLN A 232 11.61 17.33 7.18
C GLN A 232 11.64 15.98 7.86
N LEU A 233 11.06 14.93 7.25
CA LEU A 233 11.03 13.58 7.81
C LEU A 233 12.44 13.01 8.00
N ILE A 234 13.32 13.15 7.00
CA ILE A 234 14.71 12.62 7.06
C ILE A 234 15.49 13.26 8.20
N LYS A 235 15.37 14.58 8.39
CA LYS A 235 16.06 15.32 9.45
C LYS A 235 15.73 14.77 10.85
N GLU A 236 14.46 14.46 11.08
CA GLU A 236 13.98 13.97 12.37
C GLU A 236 14.23 12.45 12.54
N TYR A 237 14.21 11.70 11.43
CA TYR A 237 14.41 10.26 11.39
C TYR A 237 15.87 9.85 11.68
N ALA A 238 16.86 10.55 11.10
CA ALA A 238 18.26 10.11 11.07
C ALA A 238 18.86 9.81 12.47
N PRO A 239 18.66 10.65 13.51
CA PRO A 239 19.16 10.35 14.85
C PRO A 239 18.57 9.06 15.46
N ASN A 240 17.30 8.78 15.18
CA ASN A 240 16.60 7.61 15.69
C ASN A 240 17.11 6.31 15.04
N ALA A 241 17.38 6.35 13.73
CA ALA A 241 17.95 5.21 13.00
C ALA A 241 19.33 4.81 13.53
N ASP A 242 20.18 5.80 13.81
CA ASP A 242 21.49 5.59 14.40
C ASP A 242 21.41 5.03 15.82
N ALA A 243 20.52 5.57 16.64
CA ALA A 243 20.31 5.10 18.02
C ALA A 243 19.81 3.65 18.03
N GLU A 244 18.84 3.31 17.19
CA GLU A 244 18.32 1.94 17.04
C GLU A 244 19.41 0.96 16.60
N THR A 245 20.21 1.33 15.60
CA THR A 245 21.31 0.49 15.10
C THR A 245 22.36 0.24 16.18
N LYS A 246 22.76 1.28 16.92
CA LYS A 246 23.70 1.16 18.04
C LYS A 246 23.15 0.29 19.17
N ALA A 247 21.86 0.40 19.47
CA ALA A 247 21.23 -0.42 20.51
C ALA A 247 21.23 -1.91 20.15
N ILE A 248 20.96 -2.26 18.88
CA ILE A 248 21.00 -3.64 18.39
C ILE A 248 22.46 -4.16 18.40
N GLU A 249 23.43 -3.36 17.95
CA GLU A 249 24.84 -3.74 18.00
C GLU A 249 25.30 -3.99 19.44
N ALA A 250 25.01 -3.07 20.37
CA ALA A 250 25.34 -3.23 21.78
C ALA A 250 24.67 -4.47 22.41
N TYR A 251 23.44 -4.80 22.00
CA TYR A 251 22.78 -6.03 22.41
C TYR A 251 23.51 -7.27 21.88
N ALA A 252 23.87 -7.29 20.60
CA ALA A 252 24.60 -8.39 19.99
C ALA A 252 25.97 -8.59 20.65
N GLN A 253 26.69 -7.51 21.02
CA GLN A 253 27.98 -7.55 21.67
C GLN A 253 27.95 -8.20 23.08
N LYS A 254 26.79 -8.24 23.75
CA LYS A 254 26.67 -8.96 25.04
C LYS A 254 26.85 -10.46 24.89
N THR A 255 26.46 -11.03 23.75
CA THR A 255 26.49 -12.47 23.47
C THR A 255 27.69 -12.87 22.62
N GLU A 256 28.08 -12.05 21.65
CA GLU A 256 29.11 -12.36 20.65
C GLU A 256 30.50 -11.81 21.04
N GLY A 257 30.56 -10.89 22.01
CA GLY A 257 31.80 -10.22 22.43
C GLY A 257 31.92 -8.79 21.88
N LYS A 258 32.74 -7.97 22.56
CA LYS A 258 32.88 -6.51 22.32
C LYS A 258 33.36 -6.15 20.91
N ASP A 259 34.07 -7.05 20.24
CA ASP A 259 34.60 -6.83 18.89
C ASP A 259 33.57 -7.13 17.78
N PHE A 260 32.39 -7.64 18.15
CA PHE A 260 31.35 -7.93 17.18
C PHE A 260 30.90 -6.65 16.49
N LYS A 261 30.80 -6.72 15.16
CA LYS A 261 30.25 -5.65 14.31
C LYS A 261 28.95 -6.13 13.63
N LEU A 262 27.89 -5.42 13.92
CA LEU A 262 26.58 -5.68 13.33
C LEU A 262 26.65 -5.50 11.81
N GLN A 263 26.20 -6.51 11.08
CA GLN A 263 26.05 -6.44 9.63
C GLN A 263 24.55 -6.37 9.27
N PRO A 264 24.18 -5.90 8.08
CA PRO A 264 22.77 -5.79 7.68
C PRO A 264 22.00 -7.12 7.83
N TYR A 265 22.64 -8.24 7.51
CA TYR A 265 22.07 -9.58 7.63
C TYR A 265 21.94 -10.10 9.07
N ASP A 266 22.51 -9.41 10.06
CA ASP A 266 22.41 -9.73 11.48
C ASP A 266 21.24 -9.00 12.16
N ARG A 267 20.81 -7.87 11.58
CA ARG A 267 19.89 -6.94 12.22
C ARG A 267 18.60 -7.60 12.70
N PHE A 268 17.91 -8.33 11.82
CA PHE A 268 16.62 -8.96 12.17
C PHE A 268 16.77 -10.03 13.25
N TYR A 269 17.86 -10.77 13.23
CA TYR A 269 18.16 -11.81 14.21
C TYR A 269 18.33 -11.24 15.62
N TYR A 270 19.18 -10.21 15.77
CA TYR A 270 19.43 -9.60 17.09
C TYR A 270 18.27 -8.70 17.53
N SER A 271 17.61 -8.02 16.63
CA SER A 271 16.39 -7.25 16.89
C SER A 271 15.29 -8.15 17.48
N ALA A 272 15.03 -9.31 16.89
CA ALA A 272 14.04 -10.25 17.38
C ALA A 272 14.38 -10.81 18.77
N LYS A 273 15.65 -11.17 18.99
CA LYS A 273 16.12 -11.61 20.32
C LYS A 273 15.98 -10.53 21.37
N MET A 274 16.36 -9.30 21.03
CA MET A 274 16.22 -8.13 21.91
C MET A 274 14.76 -7.87 22.23
N LYS A 275 13.87 -7.91 21.23
CA LYS A 275 12.42 -7.77 21.41
C LYS A 275 11.86 -8.83 22.35
N LYS A 276 12.22 -10.10 22.13
CA LYS A 276 11.78 -11.23 22.97
C LYS A 276 12.24 -11.08 24.42
N GLU A 277 13.50 -10.68 24.64
CA GLU A 277 14.06 -10.49 26.00
C GLU A 277 13.39 -9.31 26.72
N MET A 278 13.19 -8.18 26.01
CA MET A 278 12.64 -6.95 26.61
C MET A 278 11.15 -7.01 26.86
N LEU A 279 10.39 -7.61 25.97
CA LEU A 279 8.92 -7.56 25.98
C LEU A 279 8.26 -8.87 26.40
N ASN A 280 9.01 -9.99 26.35
CA ASN A 280 8.52 -11.32 26.69
C ASN A 280 7.12 -11.59 26.10
N ILE A 281 6.97 -11.46 24.79
CA ILE A 281 5.71 -11.64 24.07
C ILE A 281 5.90 -12.51 22.83
N THR A 282 4.93 -13.35 22.56
CA THR A 282 4.85 -14.18 21.37
C THR A 282 3.50 -14.02 20.66
N ASP A 283 3.47 -14.29 19.36
CA ASP A 283 2.21 -14.28 18.60
C ASP A 283 1.21 -15.32 19.14
N ASP A 284 1.69 -16.45 19.66
CA ASP A 284 0.84 -17.51 20.20
C ASP A 284 0.10 -17.08 21.48
N GLU A 285 0.65 -16.12 22.25
CA GLU A 285 -0.02 -15.56 23.44
C GLU A 285 -1.15 -14.59 23.09
N ILE A 286 -1.00 -13.84 21.98
CA ILE A 286 -1.97 -12.80 21.60
C ILE A 286 -3.02 -13.27 20.60
N LYS A 287 -2.68 -14.19 19.71
CA LYS A 287 -3.55 -14.68 18.63
C LYS A 287 -4.90 -15.23 19.10
N PRO A 288 -5.02 -15.93 20.26
CA PRO A 288 -6.30 -16.41 20.78
C PRO A 288 -7.34 -15.33 21.05
N TYR A 289 -6.94 -14.06 21.13
CA TYR A 289 -7.83 -12.92 21.36
C TYR A 289 -8.37 -12.30 20.06
N PHE A 290 -7.87 -12.71 18.90
CA PHE A 290 -8.20 -12.11 17.61
C PHE A 290 -8.91 -13.10 16.68
N ASN A 291 -10.17 -13.41 17.01
CA ASN A 291 -11.07 -14.13 16.11
C ASN A 291 -11.54 -13.18 15.01
N ILE A 292 -11.36 -13.55 13.73
CA ILE A 292 -11.67 -12.68 12.59
C ILE A 292 -13.12 -12.18 12.58
N ASP A 293 -14.07 -13.01 12.98
CA ASP A 293 -15.49 -12.64 13.03
C ASP A 293 -15.77 -11.64 14.17
N SER A 294 -15.12 -11.82 15.32
CA SER A 294 -15.19 -10.87 16.43
C SER A 294 -14.54 -9.54 16.05
N VAL A 295 -13.37 -9.57 15.43
CA VAL A 295 -12.70 -8.36 14.94
C VAL A 295 -13.59 -7.61 13.94
N GLN A 296 -14.24 -8.31 13.00
CA GLN A 296 -15.16 -7.68 12.05
C GLN A 296 -16.37 -7.05 12.73
N VAL A 297 -17.08 -7.82 13.57
CA VAL A 297 -18.39 -7.39 14.09
C VAL A 297 -18.22 -6.53 15.35
N ASN A 298 -17.42 -7.00 16.30
CA ASN A 298 -17.24 -6.34 17.61
C ASN A 298 -16.12 -5.29 17.60
N GLY A 299 -15.26 -5.29 16.58
CA GLY A 299 -14.22 -4.27 16.37
C GLY A 299 -14.63 -3.27 15.31
N VAL A 300 -14.49 -3.66 14.04
CA VAL A 300 -14.65 -2.78 12.86
C VAL A 300 -16.06 -2.20 12.78
N PHE A 301 -17.11 -3.02 12.85
CA PHE A 301 -18.49 -2.54 12.78
C PHE A 301 -18.91 -1.78 14.04
N TYR A 302 -18.43 -2.21 15.21
CA TYR A 302 -18.67 -1.50 16.46
C TYR A 302 -18.06 -0.08 16.42
N ALA A 303 -16.82 0.07 15.96
CA ALA A 303 -16.20 1.38 15.76
C ALA A 303 -17.03 2.27 14.82
N ALA A 304 -17.46 1.73 13.69
CA ALA A 304 -18.28 2.46 12.73
C ALA A 304 -19.67 2.83 13.28
N HIS A 305 -20.23 1.98 14.12
CA HIS A 305 -21.48 2.29 14.84
C HIS A 305 -21.28 3.45 15.83
N ARG A 306 -20.23 3.37 16.66
CA ARG A 306 -19.94 4.38 17.68
C ARG A 306 -19.63 5.75 17.10
N VAL A 307 -18.86 5.79 16.00
CA VAL A 307 -18.37 7.04 15.42
C VAL A 307 -19.32 7.63 14.37
N TYR A 308 -19.94 6.78 13.54
CA TYR A 308 -20.72 7.24 12.38
C TYR A 308 -22.21 6.87 12.47
N GLY A 309 -22.63 6.15 13.51
CA GLY A 309 -24.02 5.72 13.67
C GLY A 309 -24.47 4.66 12.66
N LEU A 310 -23.55 3.88 12.12
CA LEU A 310 -23.85 2.84 11.13
C LEU A 310 -24.33 1.56 11.80
N ASN A 311 -25.29 0.89 11.18
CA ASN A 311 -25.77 -0.43 11.59
C ASN A 311 -25.56 -1.44 10.46
N PHE A 312 -25.25 -2.69 10.84
CA PHE A 312 -24.90 -3.76 9.92
C PHE A 312 -25.81 -4.97 10.17
N LYS A 313 -26.54 -5.39 9.12
CA LYS A 313 -27.41 -6.56 9.16
C LYS A 313 -26.93 -7.57 8.14
N GLN A 314 -26.51 -8.75 8.57
CA GLN A 314 -26.11 -9.81 7.65
C GLN A 314 -27.29 -10.25 6.77
N ARG A 315 -27.04 -10.38 5.47
CA ARG A 315 -28.01 -10.76 4.44
C ARG A 315 -27.58 -12.10 3.84
N LYS A 316 -28.26 -13.18 4.20
CA LYS A 316 -28.02 -14.54 3.68
C LYS A 316 -28.80 -14.84 2.40
N ASP A 317 -29.73 -13.98 2.04
CA ASP A 317 -30.59 -14.03 0.86
C ASP A 317 -29.95 -13.37 -0.38
N ILE A 318 -28.83 -12.66 -0.21
CA ILE A 318 -28.11 -12.02 -1.33
C ILE A 318 -26.98 -12.95 -1.80
N PRO A 319 -26.89 -13.22 -3.14
CA PRO A 319 -25.89 -14.12 -3.67
C PRO A 319 -24.46 -13.59 -3.53
N THR A 320 -23.50 -14.51 -3.35
CA THR A 320 -22.06 -14.26 -3.31
C THR A 320 -21.37 -15.03 -4.41
N TYR A 321 -20.17 -14.60 -4.82
CA TYR A 321 -19.36 -15.36 -5.79
C TYR A 321 -18.52 -16.48 -5.15
N HIS A 322 -18.49 -16.53 -3.82
CA HIS A 322 -17.82 -17.61 -3.08
C HIS A 322 -18.54 -17.84 -1.73
N PRO A 323 -18.68 -19.10 -1.26
CA PRO A 323 -19.44 -19.42 -0.03
C PRO A 323 -18.83 -18.84 1.24
N ASP A 324 -17.54 -18.55 1.28
CA ASP A 324 -16.87 -17.94 2.45
C ASP A 324 -17.17 -16.46 2.64
N MET A 325 -17.83 -15.84 1.69
CA MET A 325 -18.17 -14.41 1.78
C MET A 325 -19.38 -14.17 2.67
N LYS A 326 -19.36 -13.02 3.30
CA LYS A 326 -20.53 -12.49 4.03
C LYS A 326 -20.99 -11.20 3.39
N VAL A 327 -22.32 -10.99 3.37
CA VAL A 327 -22.94 -9.76 2.86
C VAL A 327 -23.66 -9.08 4.00
N PHE A 328 -23.52 -7.77 4.08
CA PHE A 328 -24.18 -6.93 5.08
C PHE A 328 -24.90 -5.78 4.41
N GLU A 329 -26.17 -5.60 4.79
CA GLU A 329 -26.88 -4.36 4.56
C GLU A 329 -26.38 -3.32 5.57
N VAL A 330 -25.93 -2.18 5.08
CA VAL A 330 -25.48 -1.06 5.90
C VAL A 330 -26.57 -0.01 5.94
N SER A 331 -27.02 0.37 7.14
CA SER A 331 -28.02 1.43 7.34
C SER A 331 -27.47 2.55 8.22
N ASP A 332 -28.04 3.74 8.05
CA ASP A 332 -27.75 4.90 8.90
C ASP A 332 -28.38 4.76 10.30
N LYS A 333 -28.17 5.75 11.16
CA LYS A 333 -28.71 5.80 12.53
C LYS A 333 -30.26 5.75 12.60
N ASN A 334 -30.94 6.04 11.50
CA ASN A 334 -32.40 6.01 11.41
C ASN A 334 -32.91 4.69 10.80
N GLY A 335 -32.03 3.73 10.55
CA GLY A 335 -32.36 2.44 9.93
C GLY A 335 -32.57 2.50 8.41
N LYS A 336 -32.25 3.62 7.75
CA LYS A 336 -32.36 3.74 6.30
C LYS A 336 -31.17 3.00 5.65
N PRO A 337 -31.42 2.03 4.74
CA PRO A 337 -30.35 1.39 3.98
C PRO A 337 -29.59 2.40 3.12
N ILE A 338 -28.24 2.35 3.19
CA ILE A 338 -27.35 3.26 2.46
C ILE A 338 -26.33 2.53 1.58
N ALA A 339 -26.05 1.24 1.85
CA ALA A 339 -25.09 0.46 1.07
C ALA A 339 -25.29 -1.05 1.25
N LEU A 340 -24.66 -1.84 0.36
CA LEU A 340 -24.31 -3.23 0.63
C LEU A 340 -22.78 -3.32 0.81
N PHE A 341 -22.38 -4.10 1.80
CA PHE A 341 -20.98 -4.40 2.08
C PHE A 341 -20.72 -5.90 2.02
N TYR A 342 -19.73 -6.31 1.23
CA TYR A 342 -19.28 -7.69 1.11
C TYR A 342 -17.91 -7.85 1.76
N SER A 343 -17.71 -8.89 2.58
CA SER A 343 -16.41 -9.27 3.13
C SER A 343 -15.97 -10.61 2.57
N ASP A 344 -14.76 -10.64 1.99
CA ASP A 344 -14.12 -11.80 1.37
C ASP A 344 -12.71 -11.95 1.95
N TYR A 345 -12.60 -12.52 3.14
CA TYR A 345 -11.40 -12.42 3.98
C TYR A 345 -10.44 -13.59 3.88
N PHE A 346 -10.84 -14.74 3.31
CA PHE A 346 -10.02 -15.95 3.30
C PHE A 346 -9.30 -16.17 1.96
N ARG A 347 -8.04 -16.61 2.05
CA ARG A 347 -7.22 -16.94 0.87
C ARG A 347 -7.76 -18.14 0.11
N ARG A 348 -7.55 -18.16 -1.20
CA ARG A 348 -7.83 -19.30 -2.08
C ARG A 348 -7.01 -19.20 -3.38
N PRO A 349 -6.79 -20.32 -4.12
CA PRO A 349 -5.96 -20.31 -5.32
C PRO A 349 -6.44 -19.36 -6.44
N THR A 350 -7.75 -19.07 -6.50
CA THR A 350 -8.35 -18.21 -7.51
C THR A 350 -8.34 -16.72 -7.14
N LYS A 351 -7.81 -16.35 -5.98
CA LYS A 351 -7.77 -15.00 -5.46
C LYS A 351 -6.35 -14.41 -5.56
N ARG A 352 -6.22 -13.16 -6.01
CA ARG A 352 -4.97 -12.41 -5.98
C ARG A 352 -4.52 -12.18 -4.53
N GLY A 353 -3.22 -12.19 -4.28
CA GLY A 353 -2.64 -11.86 -2.96
C GLY A 353 -2.80 -10.40 -2.58
N GLY A 354 -2.55 -10.09 -1.29
CA GLY A 354 -2.73 -8.78 -0.68
C GLY A 354 -4.15 -8.56 -0.15
N ALA A 355 -4.43 -7.33 0.28
CA ALA A 355 -5.76 -6.88 0.69
C ALA A 355 -6.16 -5.67 -0.15
N TRP A 356 -7.46 -5.45 -0.33
CA TRP A 356 -7.97 -4.28 -1.05
C TRP A 356 -9.47 -4.08 -0.84
N MET A 357 -9.89 -2.83 -0.99
CA MET A 357 -11.28 -2.44 -1.16
C MET A 357 -11.58 -2.19 -2.64
N SER A 358 -12.79 -2.51 -3.09
CA SER A 358 -13.31 -2.07 -4.38
C SER A 358 -14.84 -1.97 -4.36
N ALA A 359 -15.44 -1.58 -5.50
CA ALA A 359 -16.89 -1.37 -5.63
C ALA A 359 -17.45 -2.12 -6.84
N PHE A 360 -18.47 -2.95 -6.63
CA PHE A 360 -19.29 -3.46 -7.73
C PHE A 360 -20.17 -2.36 -8.33
N ALA A 361 -20.64 -1.43 -7.47
CA ALA A 361 -21.34 -0.23 -7.89
C ALA A 361 -20.87 0.96 -7.04
N LYS A 362 -20.48 2.05 -7.71
CA LYS A 362 -20.14 3.32 -7.05
C LYS A 362 -21.41 4.13 -6.79
N GLN A 363 -21.42 4.88 -5.70
CA GLN A 363 -22.53 5.77 -5.35
C GLN A 363 -22.74 6.86 -6.41
N SER A 364 -24.01 7.19 -6.71
CA SER A 364 -24.39 8.32 -7.56
C SER A 364 -25.80 8.79 -7.28
N LYS A 365 -25.97 10.05 -6.86
CA LYS A 365 -27.30 10.67 -6.73
C LYS A 365 -28.00 10.81 -8.08
N GLN A 366 -27.26 11.16 -9.13
CA GLN A 366 -27.81 11.33 -10.47
C GLN A 366 -28.49 10.06 -11.00
N ARG A 367 -27.96 8.89 -10.62
CA ARG A 367 -28.48 7.58 -11.05
C ARG A 367 -29.37 6.92 -10.01
N GLY A 368 -29.59 7.53 -8.85
CA GLY A 368 -30.25 6.87 -7.72
C GLY A 368 -29.49 5.63 -7.24
N GLN A 369 -28.18 5.54 -7.48
CA GLN A 369 -27.36 4.37 -7.22
C GLN A 369 -26.78 4.40 -5.83
N LEU A 370 -27.14 3.42 -4.99
CA LEU A 370 -26.45 3.14 -3.74
C LEU A 370 -25.15 2.37 -3.99
N PRO A 371 -24.11 2.55 -3.15
CA PRO A 371 -22.85 1.84 -3.30
C PRO A 371 -22.97 0.36 -2.91
N ILE A 372 -22.26 -0.48 -3.67
CA ILE A 372 -22.03 -1.89 -3.35
C ILE A 372 -20.52 -2.08 -3.24
N ILE A 373 -20.04 -2.16 -2.01
CA ILE A 373 -18.65 -2.14 -1.66
C ILE A 373 -18.20 -3.54 -1.21
N TYR A 374 -16.97 -3.91 -1.51
CA TYR A 374 -16.40 -5.15 -1.01
C TYR A 374 -14.95 -4.99 -0.56
N ASN A 375 -14.62 -5.68 0.53
CA ASN A 375 -13.24 -5.83 1.02
C ASN A 375 -12.77 -7.26 0.79
N VAL A 376 -11.53 -7.38 0.38
CA VAL A 376 -10.85 -8.65 0.14
C VAL A 376 -9.58 -8.71 0.99
N CYS A 377 -9.38 -9.82 1.71
CA CYS A 377 -8.14 -10.16 2.40
C CYS A 377 -7.71 -11.59 2.05
N ASN A 378 -6.56 -12.02 2.57
CA ASN A 378 -5.99 -13.34 2.31
C ASN A 378 -5.60 -14.08 3.60
N ASN A 379 -6.43 -13.97 4.64
CA ASN A 379 -6.20 -14.61 5.92
C ASN A 379 -6.33 -16.15 5.81
N ALA A 380 -5.67 -16.87 6.70
CA ALA A 380 -5.82 -18.30 6.80
C ALA A 380 -7.21 -18.66 7.34
N LYS A 381 -7.90 -19.61 6.67
CA LYS A 381 -9.17 -20.15 7.17
C LYS A 381 -8.89 -21.35 8.05
N ALA A 382 -9.48 -21.37 9.26
CA ALA A 382 -9.44 -22.52 10.14
C ALA A 382 -10.29 -23.69 9.58
N PRO A 383 -10.05 -24.94 10.01
CA PRO A 383 -10.95 -26.05 9.74
C PRO A 383 -12.39 -25.73 10.14
N GLU A 384 -13.34 -26.42 9.52
CA GLU A 384 -14.77 -26.24 9.81
C GLU A 384 -15.07 -26.46 11.31
N GLY A 385 -15.84 -25.55 11.90
CA GLY A 385 -16.18 -25.58 13.32
C GLY A 385 -15.12 -24.97 14.25
N GLN A 386 -13.96 -24.55 13.72
CA GLN A 386 -12.95 -23.85 14.52
C GLN A 386 -12.90 -22.35 14.18
N PRO A 387 -12.57 -21.49 15.15
CA PRO A 387 -12.42 -20.06 14.94
C PRO A 387 -11.16 -19.76 14.09
N SER A 388 -11.27 -18.87 13.11
CA SER A 388 -10.11 -18.38 12.37
C SER A 388 -9.46 -17.26 13.17
N LEU A 389 -8.28 -17.54 13.71
CA LEU A 389 -7.48 -16.58 14.47
C LEU A 389 -6.51 -15.84 13.56
N ILE A 390 -6.39 -14.54 13.78
CA ILE A 390 -5.55 -13.65 12.96
C ILE A 390 -4.49 -12.96 13.81
N THR A 391 -3.43 -12.47 13.16
CA THR A 391 -2.36 -11.69 13.79
C THR A 391 -2.81 -10.24 14.01
N TRP A 392 -2.04 -9.48 14.79
CA TRP A 392 -2.29 -8.04 14.96
C TRP A 392 -2.22 -7.27 13.64
N ASP A 393 -1.27 -7.60 12.78
CA ASP A 393 -1.14 -7.00 11.43
C ASP A 393 -2.38 -7.27 10.57
N GLU A 394 -2.94 -8.48 10.65
CA GLU A 394 -4.19 -8.82 9.99
C GLU A 394 -5.40 -8.11 10.61
N VAL A 395 -5.40 -7.85 11.94
CA VAL A 395 -6.42 -7.01 12.60
C VAL A 395 -6.38 -5.59 12.03
N THR A 396 -5.21 -4.95 12.03
CA THR A 396 -5.06 -3.59 11.49
C THR A 396 -5.41 -3.52 10.01
N THR A 397 -5.09 -4.56 9.23
CA THR A 397 -5.51 -4.68 7.82
C THR A 397 -7.04 -4.68 7.66
N LEU A 398 -7.79 -5.37 8.53
CA LEU A 398 -9.26 -5.34 8.48
C LEU A 398 -9.80 -3.93 8.73
N PHE A 399 -9.23 -3.20 9.70
CA PHE A 399 -9.60 -1.80 9.95
C PHE A 399 -9.22 -0.91 8.76
N HIS A 400 -8.03 -1.09 8.19
CA HIS A 400 -7.55 -0.37 7.02
C HIS A 400 -8.51 -0.49 5.84
N GLU A 401 -8.76 -1.71 5.39
CA GLU A 401 -9.65 -1.97 4.24
C GLU A 401 -11.07 -1.46 4.50
N PHE A 402 -11.51 -1.51 5.75
CA PHE A 402 -12.80 -0.96 6.10
C PHE A 402 -12.82 0.58 6.12
N GLY A 403 -11.69 1.25 6.36
CA GLY A 403 -11.56 2.69 6.18
C GLY A 403 -11.79 3.12 4.73
N HIS A 404 -11.23 2.37 3.77
CA HIS A 404 -11.59 2.53 2.36
C HIS A 404 -13.06 2.22 2.07
N ALA A 405 -13.60 1.17 2.71
CA ALA A 405 -15.02 0.84 2.55
C ALA A 405 -15.93 1.97 3.04
N LEU A 406 -15.61 2.59 4.18
CA LEU A 406 -16.33 3.77 4.70
C LEU A 406 -16.29 4.94 3.71
N HIS A 407 -15.16 5.18 3.04
CA HIS A 407 -15.04 6.21 2.01
C HIS A 407 -15.99 5.93 0.81
N GLY A 408 -16.19 4.66 0.46
CA GLY A 408 -17.16 4.24 -0.56
C GLY A 408 -18.61 4.28 -0.08
N ILE A 409 -18.89 3.70 1.10
CA ILE A 409 -20.24 3.56 1.70
C ILE A 409 -20.86 4.92 2.01
N LEU A 410 -20.07 5.83 2.59
CA LEU A 410 -20.53 7.14 3.04
C LEU A 410 -20.51 8.21 1.94
N SER A 411 -20.04 7.88 0.74
CA SER A 411 -20.01 8.80 -0.39
C SER A 411 -21.40 9.36 -0.70
N ASN A 412 -21.48 10.66 -1.00
CA ASN A 412 -22.75 11.37 -1.20
C ASN A 412 -22.67 12.34 -2.39
N CYS A 413 -22.05 11.91 -3.49
CA CYS A 413 -21.78 12.68 -4.69
C CYS A 413 -22.94 12.62 -5.71
N LYS A 414 -23.09 13.66 -6.51
CA LYS A 414 -24.00 13.68 -7.66
C LYS A 414 -23.53 12.67 -8.73
N TYR A 415 -22.22 12.65 -9.00
CA TYR A 415 -21.61 11.87 -10.06
C TYR A 415 -20.74 10.73 -9.52
N ASN A 416 -20.93 9.52 -10.07
CA ASN A 416 -20.10 8.37 -9.70
C ASN A 416 -18.60 8.53 -10.04
N THR A 417 -18.27 9.36 -11.02
CA THR A 417 -16.89 9.71 -11.40
C THR A 417 -16.13 10.42 -10.27
N LEU A 418 -16.85 11.13 -9.40
CA LEU A 418 -16.29 11.87 -8.28
C LEU A 418 -16.44 11.15 -6.94
N SER A 419 -17.15 9.99 -6.90
CA SER A 419 -17.58 9.37 -5.65
C SER A 419 -16.52 8.45 -5.02
N GLY A 420 -16.57 8.36 -3.69
CA GLY A 420 -15.76 7.44 -2.89
C GLY A 420 -14.27 7.65 -3.09
N THR A 421 -13.56 6.57 -3.36
CA THR A 421 -12.09 6.54 -3.52
C THR A 421 -11.58 7.13 -4.86
N ALA A 422 -12.42 7.86 -5.63
CA ALA A 422 -12.01 8.56 -6.85
C ALA A 422 -11.25 9.88 -6.56
N VAL A 423 -10.34 9.86 -5.63
CA VAL A 423 -9.54 10.98 -5.11
C VAL A 423 -8.08 10.88 -5.55
N ALA A 424 -7.26 11.87 -5.21
CA ALA A 424 -5.82 11.83 -5.46
C ALA A 424 -5.15 10.67 -4.71
N ARG A 425 -4.06 10.14 -5.28
CA ARG A 425 -3.30 9.01 -4.71
C ARG A 425 -2.77 9.32 -3.31
N ASP A 426 -2.27 10.52 -3.10
CA ASP A 426 -1.75 11.00 -1.82
C ASP A 426 -2.84 11.48 -0.85
N PHE A 427 -4.09 11.07 -1.09
CA PHE A 427 -5.22 11.22 -0.18
C PHE A 427 -5.95 9.91 0.08
N VAL A 428 -5.95 8.98 -0.88
CA VAL A 428 -6.81 7.79 -0.85
C VAL A 428 -6.56 6.88 0.35
N GLU A 429 -5.28 6.81 0.82
CA GLU A 429 -4.90 5.99 1.97
C GLU A 429 -5.14 6.70 3.32
N MET A 430 -5.40 7.99 3.35
CA MET A 430 -5.60 8.70 4.63
C MET A 430 -6.81 8.17 5.42
N PRO A 431 -8.01 7.95 4.84
CA PRO A 431 -9.12 7.39 5.59
C PRO A 431 -8.88 5.96 6.09
N SER A 432 -8.15 5.14 5.32
CA SER A 432 -7.83 3.75 5.69
C SER A 432 -6.80 3.70 6.82
N GLN A 433 -5.69 4.42 6.68
CA GLN A 433 -4.65 4.51 7.70
C GLN A 433 -5.17 5.16 9.01
N PHE A 434 -6.02 6.18 8.89
CA PHE A 434 -6.69 6.74 10.07
C PHE A 434 -7.58 5.70 10.76
N ASN A 435 -8.31 4.90 10.00
CA ASN A 435 -9.24 3.91 10.56
C ASN A 435 -8.51 2.79 11.34
N GLU A 436 -7.22 2.52 11.04
CA GLU A 436 -6.37 1.61 11.81
C GLU A 436 -6.24 2.04 13.28
N SER A 437 -6.25 3.35 13.55
CA SER A 437 -6.11 3.88 14.91
C SER A 437 -7.23 3.42 15.86
N PHE A 438 -8.41 3.11 15.34
CA PHE A 438 -9.51 2.60 16.13
C PHE A 438 -9.24 1.21 16.71
N ALA A 439 -8.38 0.40 16.07
CA ALA A 439 -8.07 -0.95 16.53
C ALA A 439 -7.49 -0.98 17.96
N SER A 440 -6.75 0.05 18.37
CA SER A 440 -6.09 0.13 19.67
C SER A 440 -6.82 1.00 20.71
N ILE A 441 -7.90 1.71 20.31
CA ILE A 441 -8.70 2.50 21.28
C ILE A 441 -9.28 1.57 22.35
N PRO A 442 -9.07 1.85 23.65
CA PRO A 442 -9.40 0.92 24.72
C PRO A 442 -10.83 0.37 24.67
N GLU A 443 -11.84 1.22 24.47
CA GLU A 443 -13.23 0.81 24.39
C GLU A 443 -13.47 -0.19 23.24
N ILE A 444 -12.88 0.05 22.07
CA ILE A 444 -13.03 -0.80 20.88
C ILE A 444 -12.23 -2.08 21.06
N PHE A 445 -10.96 -1.96 21.50
CA PHE A 445 -10.08 -3.09 21.72
C PHE A 445 -10.70 -4.09 22.70
N ASP A 446 -11.15 -3.62 23.86
CA ASP A 446 -11.72 -4.46 24.92
C ASP A 446 -13.07 -5.06 24.50
N HIS A 447 -13.73 -4.51 23.48
CA HIS A 447 -14.98 -5.04 22.95
C HIS A 447 -14.74 -6.26 22.03
N TYR A 448 -13.69 -6.26 21.20
CA TYR A 448 -13.45 -7.36 20.25
C TYR A 448 -12.35 -8.34 20.68
N ALA A 449 -11.34 -7.89 21.46
CA ALA A 449 -10.18 -8.70 21.83
C ALA A 449 -10.52 -9.60 23.03
N ARG A 450 -11.28 -10.65 22.74
CA ARG A 450 -11.75 -11.63 23.73
C ARG A 450 -11.15 -13.00 23.40
N HIS A 451 -10.64 -13.69 24.44
CA HIS A 451 -10.10 -15.04 24.28
C HIS A 451 -11.17 -15.97 23.72
N THR A 452 -10.86 -16.63 22.63
CA THR A 452 -11.84 -17.36 21.82
C THR A 452 -12.55 -18.50 22.58
N GLU A 453 -11.84 -19.18 23.49
CA GLU A 453 -12.41 -20.29 24.26
C GLU A 453 -13.12 -19.83 25.54
N THR A 454 -12.54 -18.83 26.25
CA THR A 454 -13.03 -18.43 27.57
C THR A 454 -13.90 -17.17 27.56
N GLY A 455 -13.86 -16.39 26.48
CA GLY A 455 -14.51 -15.06 26.41
C GLY A 455 -13.85 -13.98 27.27
N ALA A 456 -12.75 -14.30 27.96
CA ALA A 456 -12.06 -13.37 28.85
C ALA A 456 -11.40 -12.23 28.04
N ALA A 457 -11.36 -11.03 28.64
CA ALA A 457 -10.58 -9.92 28.08
C ALA A 457 -9.08 -10.23 28.10
N MET A 458 -8.33 -9.62 27.19
CA MET A 458 -6.87 -9.70 27.22
C MET A 458 -6.34 -9.10 28.53
N PRO A 459 -5.43 -9.79 29.26
CA PRO A 459 -4.80 -9.25 30.45
C PRO A 459 -4.11 -7.91 30.18
N ALA A 460 -4.21 -6.97 31.14
CA ALA A 460 -3.71 -5.61 30.93
C ALA A 460 -2.20 -5.56 30.66
N ASP A 461 -1.42 -6.42 31.33
CA ASP A 461 0.03 -6.54 31.09
C ASP A 461 0.36 -7.08 29.69
N LEU A 462 -0.41 -8.07 29.21
CA LEU A 462 -0.26 -8.62 27.87
C LEU A 462 -0.60 -7.57 26.80
N LYS A 463 -1.70 -6.82 27.00
CA LYS A 463 -2.09 -5.70 26.13
C LYS A 463 -0.99 -4.63 26.08
N GLU A 464 -0.44 -4.23 27.21
CA GLU A 464 0.64 -3.24 27.28
C GLU A 464 1.88 -3.71 26.55
N ARG A 465 2.32 -4.97 26.78
CA ARG A 465 3.48 -5.58 26.09
C ARG A 465 3.24 -5.66 24.57
N MET A 466 2.05 -6.03 24.16
CA MET A 466 1.65 -6.07 22.75
C MET A 466 1.73 -4.69 22.11
N LEU A 467 1.12 -3.66 22.72
CA LEU A 467 1.17 -2.29 22.18
C LEU A 467 2.60 -1.74 22.10
N LYS A 468 3.44 -2.00 23.12
CA LYS A 468 4.88 -1.66 23.07
C LYS A 468 5.62 -2.40 21.95
N SER A 469 5.19 -3.62 21.61
CA SER A 469 5.83 -4.40 20.56
C SER A 469 5.60 -3.83 19.16
N ILE A 470 4.53 -3.07 18.95
CA ILE A 470 4.18 -2.45 17.68
C ILE A 470 5.16 -1.30 17.35
N SER A 471 5.51 -0.50 18.35
CA SER A 471 6.45 0.63 18.21
C SER A 471 7.90 0.25 18.45
N PHE A 472 8.23 -1.05 18.57
CA PHE A 472 9.57 -1.51 18.84
C PHE A 472 10.43 -1.51 17.57
N GLN A 473 11.48 -0.69 17.56
CA GLN A 473 12.47 -0.61 16.46
C GLN A 473 11.85 -0.33 15.08
N THR A 474 11.02 0.70 15.02
CA THR A 474 10.34 1.11 13.78
C THR A 474 11.20 1.96 12.84
N ALA A 475 12.40 2.39 13.27
CA ALA A 475 13.29 3.18 12.42
C ALA A 475 13.69 2.44 11.14
N TYR A 476 13.87 1.11 11.19
CA TYR A 476 14.17 0.33 9.99
C TYR A 476 13.08 0.48 8.91
N SER A 477 11.82 0.25 9.28
CA SER A 477 10.71 0.28 8.32
C SER A 477 10.45 1.69 7.77
N LEU A 478 10.65 2.72 8.57
CA LEU A 478 10.57 4.10 8.10
C LEU A 478 11.72 4.44 7.15
N GLY A 479 12.96 4.06 7.51
CA GLY A 479 14.14 4.36 6.70
C GLY A 479 14.15 3.68 5.34
N GLU A 480 13.77 2.41 5.28
CA GLU A 480 13.66 1.70 4.00
C GLU A 480 12.60 2.33 3.08
N ASN A 481 11.48 2.83 3.65
CA ASN A 481 10.43 3.51 2.91
C ASN A 481 10.88 4.92 2.45
N LEU A 482 11.55 5.69 3.31
CA LEU A 482 12.11 6.99 2.94
C LEU A 482 13.11 6.85 1.79
N ALA A 483 14.04 5.89 1.88
CA ALA A 483 15.03 5.64 0.84
C ALA A 483 14.37 5.26 -0.50
N ALA A 484 13.41 4.35 -0.50
CA ALA A 484 12.67 3.98 -1.71
C ALA A 484 11.87 5.16 -2.29
N THR A 485 11.25 5.97 -1.43
CA THR A 485 10.51 7.17 -1.85
C THR A 485 11.40 8.19 -2.54
N CYS A 486 12.56 8.45 -1.96
CA CYS A 486 13.52 9.39 -2.54
C CYS A 486 14.09 8.88 -3.87
N LEU A 487 14.33 7.56 -3.99
CA LEU A 487 14.76 6.95 -5.25
C LEU A 487 13.70 7.08 -6.34
N ASP A 488 12.42 6.83 -6.03
CA ASP A 488 11.34 7.05 -7.00
C ASP A 488 11.37 8.50 -7.52
N LEU A 489 11.51 9.45 -6.62
CA LEU A 489 11.50 10.87 -6.98
C LEU A 489 12.76 11.25 -7.79
N ALA A 490 13.94 10.76 -7.39
CA ALA A 490 15.21 11.00 -8.11
C ALA A 490 15.12 10.53 -9.55
N TRP A 491 14.68 9.30 -9.80
CA TRP A 491 14.51 8.75 -11.16
C TRP A 491 13.52 9.51 -12.05
N HIS A 492 12.60 10.30 -11.46
CA HIS A 492 11.56 10.99 -12.21
C HIS A 492 11.73 12.52 -12.26
N LYS A 493 12.79 13.04 -11.62
CA LYS A 493 13.18 14.47 -11.70
C LYS A 493 14.27 14.73 -12.73
N ILE A 494 15.01 13.71 -13.12
CA ILE A 494 16.11 13.85 -14.11
C ILE A 494 15.58 14.05 -15.52
N SER A 495 16.35 14.79 -16.33
CA SER A 495 16.12 14.96 -17.77
C SER A 495 16.54 13.71 -18.56
N GLU A 496 16.20 13.64 -19.84
CA GLU A 496 16.62 12.54 -20.72
C GLU A 496 18.15 12.37 -20.78
N GLU A 497 18.86 13.50 -20.79
CA GLU A 497 20.31 13.57 -20.89
C GLU A 497 21.00 13.11 -19.60
N GLU A 498 20.34 13.27 -18.45
CA GLU A 498 20.84 12.89 -17.13
C GLU A 498 20.58 11.41 -16.79
N VAL A 499 19.71 10.72 -17.56
CA VAL A 499 19.48 9.30 -17.30
C VAL A 499 20.77 8.50 -17.49
N PRO A 500 21.25 7.81 -16.44
CA PRO A 500 22.51 7.07 -16.52
C PRO A 500 22.41 5.90 -17.50
N SER A 501 23.56 5.43 -17.98
CA SER A 501 23.61 4.15 -18.71
C SER A 501 23.16 2.99 -17.79
N PRO A 502 22.70 1.87 -18.34
CA PRO A 502 22.32 0.70 -17.52
C PRO A 502 23.40 0.24 -16.54
N TYR A 503 24.67 0.32 -16.93
CA TYR A 503 25.80 -0.04 -16.06
C TYR A 503 25.99 0.91 -14.87
N MET A 504 25.50 2.13 -14.96
CA MET A 504 25.61 3.16 -13.92
C MET A 504 24.35 3.27 -13.06
N ALA A 505 23.28 2.54 -13.36
CA ALA A 505 22.02 2.64 -12.62
C ALA A 505 22.17 2.35 -11.11
N GLY A 506 22.97 1.35 -10.74
CA GLY A 506 23.27 1.05 -9.33
C GLY A 506 24.19 2.08 -8.66
N ALA A 507 25.06 2.76 -9.44
CA ALA A 507 25.86 3.87 -8.92
C ALA A 507 25.00 5.11 -8.71
N PHE A 508 24.10 5.43 -9.62
CA PHE A 508 23.10 6.50 -9.50
C PHE A 508 22.26 6.33 -8.22
N GLU A 509 21.73 5.12 -7.96
CA GLU A 509 21.00 4.84 -6.72
C GLU A 509 21.82 5.20 -5.48
N LYS A 510 23.07 4.77 -5.41
CA LYS A 510 23.96 5.03 -4.25
C LYS A 510 24.29 6.51 -4.11
N GLU A 511 24.54 7.20 -5.22
CA GLU A 511 24.83 8.64 -5.23
C GLU A 511 23.64 9.44 -4.73
N GLU A 512 22.44 9.17 -5.25
CA GLU A 512 21.23 9.86 -4.82
C GLU A 512 20.92 9.62 -3.32
N LEU A 513 21.03 8.39 -2.85
CA LEU A 513 20.86 8.10 -1.43
C LEU A 513 21.93 8.75 -0.54
N HIS A 514 23.17 8.86 -1.02
CA HIS A 514 24.25 9.56 -0.32
C HIS A 514 23.94 11.06 -0.20
N ASN A 515 23.55 11.70 -1.30
CA ASN A 515 23.28 13.13 -1.38
C ASN A 515 22.17 13.59 -0.41
N ILE A 516 21.21 12.71 -0.11
CA ILE A 516 20.11 13.01 0.82
C ILE A 516 20.32 12.46 2.24
N GLY A 517 21.47 11.82 2.51
CA GLY A 517 21.81 11.27 3.83
C GLY A 517 21.10 9.96 4.19
N LEU A 518 20.61 9.21 3.21
CA LEU A 518 19.94 7.92 3.40
C LEU A 518 20.75 6.72 2.89
N LEU A 519 22.00 6.91 2.45
CA LEU A 519 22.89 5.79 2.15
C LEU A 519 23.31 5.12 3.44
N ASN A 520 22.58 4.10 3.85
CA ASN A 520 22.80 3.36 5.08
C ASN A 520 22.83 1.86 4.79
N THR A 521 23.98 1.22 4.99
CA THR A 521 24.14 -0.23 4.75
C THR A 521 23.27 -1.09 5.68
N GLN A 522 22.96 -0.59 6.88
CA GLN A 522 22.09 -1.29 7.84
C GLN A 522 20.60 -1.16 7.50
N ILE A 523 20.23 -0.14 6.73
CA ILE A 523 18.84 0.14 6.34
C ILE A 523 18.81 0.45 4.84
N PRO A 524 18.85 -0.59 3.98
CA PRO A 524 18.75 -0.41 2.52
C PRO A 524 17.35 0.09 2.14
N PRO A 525 17.18 0.66 0.94
CA PRO A 525 15.86 1.02 0.46
C PRO A 525 14.98 -0.22 0.37
N ARG A 526 13.70 -0.08 0.74
CA ARG A 526 12.70 -1.17 0.66
C ARG A 526 12.66 -1.81 -0.72
N TYR A 527 12.84 -1.00 -1.73
CA TYR A 527 12.97 -1.37 -3.13
C TYR A 527 14.18 -0.67 -3.72
N SER A 528 15.18 -1.44 -4.09
CA SER A 528 16.25 -0.93 -4.95
C SER A 528 15.75 -0.79 -6.39
N THR A 529 16.40 0.04 -7.15
CA THR A 529 16.08 0.33 -8.56
C THR A 529 15.79 -0.93 -9.39
N SER A 530 16.55 -2.01 -9.17
CA SER A 530 16.44 -3.25 -9.94
C SER A 530 15.17 -4.09 -9.69
N TYR A 531 14.46 -3.87 -8.56
CA TYR A 531 13.23 -4.62 -8.23
C TYR A 531 12.07 -3.74 -7.72
N PHE A 532 12.06 -2.46 -8.04
CA PHE A 532 11.01 -1.51 -7.62
C PHE A 532 9.75 -1.65 -8.49
N ASN A 533 9.01 -2.73 -8.28
CA ASN A 533 7.84 -3.05 -9.10
C ASN A 533 6.74 -1.97 -9.08
N HIS A 534 6.52 -1.29 -7.95
CA HIS A 534 5.53 -0.20 -7.85
C HIS A 534 5.78 0.89 -8.90
N VAL A 535 7.03 1.20 -9.15
CA VAL A 535 7.48 2.28 -10.03
C VAL A 535 7.64 1.83 -11.48
N TRP A 536 8.30 0.70 -11.70
CA TRP A 536 8.64 0.26 -13.07
C TRP A 536 7.56 -0.60 -13.71
N GLY A 537 6.95 -1.52 -12.95
CA GLY A 537 5.86 -2.40 -13.43
C GLY A 537 4.46 -1.90 -13.06
N GLY A 538 4.34 -0.94 -12.13
CA GLY A 538 3.08 -0.42 -11.61
C GLY A 538 2.83 1.05 -11.94
N GLY A 539 1.78 1.60 -11.36
CA GLY A 539 1.32 2.98 -11.60
C GLY A 539 1.84 4.02 -10.60
N TYR A 540 2.95 3.75 -9.85
CA TYR A 540 3.45 4.61 -8.78
C TYR A 540 4.63 5.52 -9.17
N ALA A 541 4.89 5.72 -10.45
CA ALA A 541 5.97 6.58 -10.92
C ALA A 541 5.84 8.01 -10.38
N ALA A 542 6.86 8.49 -9.66
CA ALA A 542 6.85 9.71 -8.86
C ALA A 542 5.69 9.78 -7.86
N GLY A 543 5.22 8.63 -7.38
CA GLY A 543 4.03 8.53 -6.54
C GLY A 543 4.20 7.68 -5.29
N TYR A 544 5.37 7.10 -5.05
CA TYR A 544 5.60 6.24 -3.88
C TYR A 544 5.58 7.02 -2.56
N TYR A 545 5.87 8.32 -2.57
CA TYR A 545 5.77 9.22 -1.42
C TYR A 545 4.37 9.23 -0.79
N SER A 546 3.34 8.89 -1.55
CA SER A 546 1.94 8.94 -1.11
C SER A 546 1.69 8.14 0.17
N TYR A 547 2.38 7.02 0.38
CA TYR A 547 2.24 6.22 1.60
C TYR A 547 2.66 6.99 2.86
N LEU A 548 3.82 7.65 2.83
CA LEU A 548 4.29 8.47 3.95
C LEU A 548 3.45 9.75 4.11
N TRP A 549 3.07 10.37 3.01
CA TRP A 549 2.23 11.56 3.00
C TRP A 549 0.88 11.29 3.65
N THR A 550 0.19 10.25 3.23
CA THR A 550 -1.13 9.90 3.77
C THR A 550 -1.07 9.42 5.22
N GLU A 551 0.04 8.79 5.63
CA GLU A 551 0.25 8.41 7.03
C GLU A 551 0.39 9.64 7.93
N VAL A 552 1.10 10.68 7.50
CA VAL A 552 1.14 11.96 8.23
C VAL A 552 -0.26 12.59 8.30
N LEU A 553 -1.02 12.60 7.21
CA LEU A 553 -2.41 13.06 7.24
C LEU A 553 -3.26 12.26 8.24
N ALA A 554 -3.12 10.93 8.22
CA ALA A 554 -3.86 10.04 9.12
C ALA A 554 -3.54 10.29 10.59
N VAL A 555 -2.25 10.50 10.92
CA VAL A 555 -1.83 10.87 12.29
C VAL A 555 -2.45 12.22 12.70
N ASN A 556 -2.42 13.23 11.83
CA ASN A 556 -3.04 14.52 12.14
C ASN A 556 -4.56 14.41 12.36
N ILE A 557 -5.25 13.56 11.60
CA ILE A 557 -6.68 13.27 11.82
C ILE A 557 -6.87 12.53 13.16
N ALA A 558 -6.04 11.54 13.48
CA ALA A 558 -6.11 10.80 14.73
C ALA A 558 -5.88 11.72 15.94
N ASP A 559 -4.91 12.63 15.86
CA ASP A 559 -4.66 13.66 16.87
C ASP A 559 -5.84 14.61 17.04
N TYR A 560 -6.49 15.01 15.93
CA TYR A 560 -7.71 15.81 16.00
C TYR A 560 -8.82 15.08 16.74
N PHE A 561 -9.07 13.80 16.41
CA PHE A 561 -10.05 12.98 17.12
C PHE A 561 -9.69 12.78 18.59
N ALA A 562 -8.42 12.53 18.92
CA ALA A 562 -7.98 12.38 20.31
C ALA A 562 -8.24 13.64 21.16
N LYS A 563 -8.05 14.84 20.56
CA LYS A 563 -8.28 16.13 21.23
C LYS A 563 -9.77 16.46 21.42
N HIS A 564 -10.63 16.01 20.49
CA HIS A 564 -12.04 16.40 20.48
C HIS A 564 -12.99 15.25 20.88
N GLY A 565 -12.45 14.08 21.23
CA GLY A 565 -13.18 12.87 21.60
C GLY A 565 -13.07 11.79 20.51
N ALA A 566 -12.23 10.79 20.77
CA ALA A 566 -11.88 9.76 19.81
C ALA A 566 -13.10 8.98 19.26
N LEU A 567 -14.16 8.83 20.06
CA LEU A 567 -15.41 8.15 19.70
C LEU A 567 -16.63 9.08 19.75
N ASP A 568 -16.42 10.40 19.73
CA ASP A 568 -17.52 11.37 19.76
C ASP A 568 -18.26 11.36 18.40
N PRO A 569 -19.58 11.05 18.39
CA PRO A 569 -20.36 11.02 17.15
C PRO A 569 -20.43 12.38 16.42
N ALA A 570 -20.25 13.51 17.12
CA ALA A 570 -20.23 14.84 16.48
C ALA A 570 -18.93 15.03 15.68
N VAL A 571 -17.79 14.58 16.20
CA VAL A 571 -16.51 14.57 15.49
C VAL A 571 -16.58 13.62 14.29
N GLY A 572 -17.13 12.42 14.51
CA GLY A 572 -17.37 11.44 13.43
C GLY A 572 -18.27 12.00 12.32
N GLN A 573 -19.37 12.69 12.69
CA GLN A 573 -20.26 13.32 11.70
C GLN A 573 -19.54 14.44 10.92
N ALA A 574 -18.71 15.25 11.59
CA ALA A 574 -17.92 16.28 10.92
C ALA A 574 -16.91 15.66 9.93
N PHE A 575 -16.23 14.58 10.31
CA PHE A 575 -15.32 13.84 9.43
C PHE A 575 -16.06 13.22 8.24
N ARG A 576 -17.22 12.61 8.49
CA ARG A 576 -18.11 12.11 7.43
C ARG A 576 -18.47 13.20 6.44
N ASP A 577 -18.94 14.37 6.92
CA ASP A 577 -19.48 15.44 6.07
C ASP A 577 -18.39 16.19 5.30
N LYS A 578 -17.21 16.36 5.89
CA LYS A 578 -16.11 17.14 5.30
C LYS A 578 -15.14 16.28 4.47
N ILE A 579 -15.02 14.98 4.77
CA ILE A 579 -14.05 14.07 4.16
C ILE A 579 -14.75 12.90 3.45
N LEU A 580 -15.32 11.94 4.21
CA LEU A 580 -15.74 10.64 3.66
C LEU A 580 -16.87 10.74 2.64
N SER A 581 -17.77 11.72 2.77
CA SER A 581 -18.89 11.87 1.85
C SER A 581 -18.53 12.60 0.56
N ARG A 582 -17.36 13.22 0.49
CA ARG A 582 -17.00 14.17 -0.55
C ARG A 582 -16.42 13.56 -1.81
N GLY A 583 -15.71 12.44 -1.71
CA GLY A 583 -14.94 11.94 -2.84
C GLY A 583 -14.06 13.05 -3.45
N ASN A 584 -14.11 13.21 -4.76
CA ASN A 584 -13.35 14.23 -5.50
C ASN A 584 -14.17 15.49 -5.84
N THR A 585 -15.19 15.83 -5.04
CA THR A 585 -16.04 17.00 -5.30
C THR A 585 -15.39 18.33 -4.91
N LYS A 586 -14.30 18.28 -4.14
CA LYS A 586 -13.51 19.41 -3.68
C LYS A 586 -12.02 19.06 -3.72
N ASP A 587 -11.13 20.05 -3.71
CA ASP A 587 -9.69 19.82 -3.54
C ASP A 587 -9.42 19.14 -2.20
N GLN A 588 -8.55 18.12 -2.19
CA GLN A 588 -8.34 17.29 -1.01
C GLN A 588 -7.59 18.03 0.11
N MET A 589 -6.69 18.96 -0.22
CA MET A 589 -6.04 19.80 0.77
C MET A 589 -7.04 20.75 1.44
N GLU A 590 -7.97 21.33 0.67
CA GLU A 590 -9.04 22.14 1.24
C GLU A 590 -9.97 21.31 2.16
N MET A 591 -10.26 20.05 1.81
CA MET A 591 -11.04 19.17 2.68
C MET A 591 -10.31 18.88 3.99
N PHE A 592 -9.02 18.63 3.94
CA PHE A 592 -8.17 18.42 5.11
C PHE A 592 -8.13 19.66 6.00
N THR A 593 -7.89 20.84 5.41
CA THR A 593 -7.90 22.13 6.12
C THR A 593 -9.26 22.44 6.74
N ASP A 594 -10.35 22.22 6.01
CA ASP A 594 -11.71 22.43 6.54
C ASP A 594 -12.01 21.57 7.78
N PHE A 595 -11.48 20.34 7.80
CA PHE A 595 -11.71 19.45 8.93
C PHE A 595 -10.79 19.74 10.10
N THR A 596 -9.47 19.84 9.87
CA THR A 596 -8.45 19.96 10.92
C THR A 596 -8.17 21.40 11.38
N GLY A 597 -8.44 22.39 10.52
CA GLY A 597 -7.98 23.76 10.69
C GLY A 597 -6.51 23.98 10.29
N MET A 598 -5.81 22.95 9.82
CA MET A 598 -4.39 23.01 9.46
C MET A 598 -4.22 23.40 7.99
N GLU A 599 -3.37 24.38 7.69
CA GLU A 599 -3.10 24.80 6.30
C GLU A 599 -2.26 23.79 5.51
N LYS A 600 -1.46 22.98 6.20
CA LYS A 600 -0.62 21.91 5.65
C LYS A 600 -0.49 20.76 6.64
N PRO A 601 -0.15 19.53 6.16
CA PRO A 601 0.15 18.40 7.04
C PRO A 601 1.31 18.72 7.99
N ASP A 602 1.17 18.30 9.25
CA ASP A 602 2.20 18.43 10.27
C ASP A 602 2.86 17.08 10.55
N ALA A 603 4.13 16.96 10.22
CA ALA A 603 4.89 15.74 10.43
C ALA A 603 5.43 15.59 11.86
N SER A 604 5.30 16.61 12.73
CA SER A 604 5.90 16.57 14.07
C SER A 604 5.35 15.46 14.98
N GLY A 605 4.07 15.09 14.83
CA GLY A 605 3.45 13.98 15.55
C GLY A 605 3.72 12.59 14.96
N PHE A 606 4.16 12.53 13.72
CA PHE A 606 4.29 11.30 12.96
C PHE A 606 5.35 10.35 13.52
N LEU A 607 6.55 10.84 13.81
CA LEU A 607 7.62 10.03 14.40
C LEU A 607 7.22 9.53 15.79
N LYS A 608 6.64 10.39 16.62
CA LYS A 608 6.12 10.02 17.93
C LYS A 608 5.07 8.90 17.84
N ALA A 609 4.15 8.98 16.88
CA ALA A 609 3.15 7.93 16.64
C ALA A 609 3.79 6.58 16.28
N ARG A 610 4.97 6.60 15.65
CA ARG A 610 5.78 5.42 15.33
C ARG A 610 6.71 4.97 16.47
N GLY A 611 6.76 5.70 17.59
CA GLY A 611 7.64 5.40 18.71
C GLY A 611 9.11 5.84 18.49
N LEU A 612 9.31 6.83 17.62
CA LEU A 612 10.61 7.41 17.28
C LEU A 612 10.78 8.82 17.85
#